data_0c3c79a6ba3c400af66fd761503ce53e
#
_entry.id   0c3c79a6ba3c400af66fd761503ce53e
#
_cell.length_a   1.000
_cell.length_b   1.000
_cell.length_c   1.000
_cell.angle_alpha   90.00
_cell.angle_beta   90.00
_cell.angle_gamma   90.00
#
_symmetry.space_group_name_H-M   'P 1'
#
loop_
_entity.id
_entity.type
_entity.pdbx_description
1 polymer ?
#
loop_
_entity_poly.entity_id
_entity_poly.type
_entity_poly.pdbx_seq_one_letter_code
_entity_poly.pdbx_strand_id
1 'polypeptide(L)'
;MDNELLSVRELEPSEHPMVSAWARAHGCGKFDPRLLPANRFFAVCVDGNPVMVAALHFLVGVGVAMLDHSFSVPGLSLRNARRASAALVDVASDIAAQNNCGVLQMFVPSGIARVAKTLGFQEQDNNLHFMTKQCL
;
A
#
# COMPACT_ATOMS: atom_id res chain seq x y z
N MET A 1 22.66 9.84 -6.60
CA MET A 1 23.11 8.50 -6.91
C MET A 1 21.94 7.58 -7.06
N ASP A 2 21.76 7.12 -8.26
CA ASP A 2 20.53 6.47 -8.68
C ASP A 2 20.66 4.94 -8.77
N ASN A 3 21.65 4.37 -8.07
CA ASN A 3 21.94 2.93 -8.06
C ASN A 3 21.34 2.20 -6.87
N GLU A 4 20.39 2.81 -6.16
CA GLU A 4 19.68 2.15 -5.07
C GLU A 4 18.79 1.05 -5.62
N LEU A 5 18.97 -0.17 -5.13
CA LEU A 5 18.19 -1.32 -5.54
C LEU A 5 16.82 -1.31 -4.85
N LEU A 6 15.77 -1.18 -5.66
CA LEU A 6 14.38 -1.34 -5.19
C LEU A 6 13.97 -2.80 -5.32
N SER A 7 13.32 -3.31 -4.28
CA SER A 7 12.72 -4.63 -4.29
C SER A 7 11.37 -4.60 -3.57
N VAL A 8 10.49 -5.54 -3.92
CA VAL A 8 9.20 -5.73 -3.25
C VAL A 8 9.12 -7.17 -2.79
N ARG A 9 8.77 -7.37 -1.54
CA ARG A 9 8.62 -8.70 -0.93
C ARG A 9 7.44 -8.74 0.02
N GLU A 10 7.04 -9.93 0.40
CA GLU A 10 6.06 -10.09 1.48
C GLU A 10 6.63 -9.56 2.79
N LEU A 11 5.75 -8.99 3.60
CA LEU A 11 6.08 -8.54 4.94
C LEU A 11 6.25 -9.77 5.85
N GLU A 12 7.30 -9.76 6.64
CA GLU A 12 7.51 -10.80 7.64
C GLU A 12 6.78 -10.49 8.95
N PRO A 13 6.28 -11.51 9.68
CA PRO A 13 5.59 -11.26 10.95
C PRO A 13 6.43 -10.49 11.97
N SER A 14 7.75 -10.67 11.98
CA SER A 14 8.68 -9.93 12.83
C SER A 14 8.70 -8.43 12.56
N GLU A 15 8.17 -7.98 11.41
CA GLU A 15 8.12 -6.58 11.00
C GLU A 15 6.82 -5.88 11.40
N HIS A 16 5.85 -6.60 11.97
CA HIS A 16 4.58 -6.00 12.39
C HIS A 16 4.75 -4.82 13.37
N PRO A 17 5.66 -4.87 14.37
CA PRO A 17 5.88 -3.71 15.23
C PRO A 17 6.36 -2.46 14.49
N MET A 18 7.17 -2.64 13.45
CA MET A 18 7.62 -1.55 12.58
C MET A 18 6.44 -0.89 11.86
N VAL A 19 5.56 -1.69 11.28
CA VAL A 19 4.36 -1.18 10.58
C VAL A 19 3.46 -0.43 11.54
N SER A 20 3.23 -0.96 12.74
CA SER A 20 2.43 -0.29 13.76
C SER A 20 3.05 1.06 14.17
N ALA A 21 4.37 1.13 14.28
CA ALA A 21 5.06 2.37 14.58
C ALA A 21 4.90 3.41 13.46
N TRP A 22 5.02 2.99 12.20
CA TRP A 22 4.81 3.87 11.06
C TRP A 22 3.36 4.38 10.98
N ALA A 23 2.41 3.49 11.21
CA ALA A 23 0.99 3.86 11.25
C ALA A 23 0.72 4.94 12.31
N ARG A 24 1.28 4.77 13.51
CA ARG A 24 1.16 5.78 14.58
C ARG A 24 1.79 7.11 14.18
N ALA A 25 2.96 7.07 13.55
CA ALA A 25 3.63 8.29 13.08
C ALA A 25 2.80 9.06 12.05
N HIS A 26 1.95 8.37 11.29
CA HIS A 26 1.03 8.96 10.32
C HIS A 26 -0.39 9.21 10.91
N GLY A 27 -0.57 9.09 12.21
CA GLY A 27 -1.85 9.36 12.87
C GLY A 27 -2.86 8.22 12.85
N CYS A 28 -2.44 7.00 12.48
CA CYS A 28 -3.29 5.81 12.41
C CYS A 28 -3.05 4.87 13.60
N GLY A 29 -3.27 5.36 14.82
CA GLY A 29 -2.87 4.71 16.07
C GLY A 29 -3.56 3.38 16.41
N LYS A 30 -4.64 3.01 15.70
CA LYS A 30 -5.40 1.78 15.96
C LYS A 30 -5.16 0.68 14.93
N PHE A 31 -4.21 0.86 14.04
CA PHE A 31 -3.92 -0.14 13.02
C PHE A 31 -3.19 -1.34 13.65
N ASP A 32 -3.70 -2.54 13.40
CA ASP A 32 -3.08 -3.80 13.82
C ASP A 32 -2.81 -4.68 12.59
N PRO A 33 -1.55 -4.80 12.15
CA PRO A 33 -1.20 -5.59 10.96
C PRO A 33 -1.48 -7.08 11.11
N ARG A 34 -1.65 -7.60 12.34
CA ARG A 34 -1.96 -9.01 12.58
C ARG A 34 -3.35 -9.40 12.08
N LEU A 35 -4.23 -8.41 11.84
CA LEU A 35 -5.57 -8.64 11.31
C LEU A 35 -5.58 -8.82 9.80
N LEU A 36 -4.45 -8.62 9.12
CA LEU A 36 -4.35 -8.70 7.68
C LEU A 36 -3.78 -10.05 7.24
N PRO A 37 -4.16 -10.53 6.04
CA PRO A 37 -3.58 -11.74 5.48
C PRO A 37 -2.07 -11.59 5.30
N ALA A 38 -1.28 -12.46 5.94
CA ALA A 38 0.17 -12.36 5.94
C ALA A 38 0.79 -12.40 4.54
N ASN A 39 0.21 -13.21 3.63
CA ASN A 39 0.72 -13.40 2.27
C ASN A 39 0.31 -12.31 1.28
N ARG A 40 -0.33 -11.23 1.75
CA ARG A 40 -0.79 -10.11 0.91
C ARG A 40 -0.47 -8.75 1.52
N PHE A 41 0.49 -8.73 2.42
CA PHE A 41 1.04 -7.51 2.98
C PHE A 41 2.48 -7.41 2.51
N PHE A 42 2.79 -6.34 1.77
CA PHE A 42 4.06 -6.21 1.06
C PHE A 42 4.90 -5.09 1.63
N ALA A 43 6.22 -5.28 1.58
CA ALA A 43 7.21 -4.25 1.88
C ALA A 43 7.98 -3.88 0.61
N VAL A 44 8.08 -2.60 0.35
CA VAL A 44 9.03 -2.05 -0.63
C VAL A 44 10.30 -1.71 0.10
N CYS A 45 11.43 -2.21 -0.40
CA CYS A 45 12.73 -2.04 0.22
C CYS A 45 13.67 -1.27 -0.70
N VAL A 46 14.51 -0.43 -0.10
CA VAL A 46 15.66 0.20 -0.75
C VAL A 46 16.91 -0.41 -0.13
N ASP A 47 17.73 -1.05 -0.95
CA ASP A 47 18.93 -1.76 -0.52
C ASP A 47 18.66 -2.74 0.64
N GLY A 48 17.52 -3.44 0.56
CA GLY A 48 17.09 -4.41 1.56
C GLY A 48 16.36 -3.84 2.78
N ASN A 49 16.29 -2.52 2.93
CA ASN A 49 15.63 -1.86 4.05
C ASN A 49 14.21 -1.45 3.70
N PRO A 50 13.19 -1.89 4.46
CA PRO A 50 11.81 -1.47 4.20
C PRO A 50 11.62 0.04 4.30
N VAL A 51 10.96 0.63 3.31
CA VAL A 51 10.64 2.06 3.27
C VAL A 51 9.16 2.34 3.11
N MET A 52 8.39 1.36 2.62
CA MET A 52 6.94 1.48 2.43
C MET A 52 6.30 0.11 2.57
N VAL A 53 5.11 0.06 3.10
CA VAL A 53 4.30 -1.16 3.21
C VAL A 53 2.90 -0.90 2.67
N ALA A 54 2.24 -1.93 2.17
CA ALA A 54 0.82 -1.89 1.83
C ALA A 54 0.21 -3.28 1.82
N ALA A 55 -1.07 -3.35 2.09
CA ALA A 55 -1.86 -4.57 1.99
C ALA A 55 -2.60 -4.61 0.64
N LEU A 56 -2.70 -5.81 0.07
CA LEU A 56 -3.49 -6.08 -1.12
C LEU A 56 -4.64 -7.00 -0.76
N HIS A 57 -5.86 -6.53 -0.97
CA HIS A 57 -7.08 -7.29 -0.73
C HIS A 57 -7.75 -7.65 -2.04
N PHE A 58 -8.34 -8.84 -2.10
CA PHE A 58 -9.20 -9.23 -3.21
C PHE A 58 -10.65 -9.20 -2.77
N LEU A 59 -11.48 -8.50 -3.54
CA LEU A 59 -12.93 -8.51 -3.31
C LEU A 59 -13.51 -9.73 -3.98
N VAL A 60 -14.09 -10.61 -3.17
CA VAL A 60 -14.59 -11.92 -3.64
C VAL A 60 -15.71 -11.73 -4.67
N GLY A 61 -15.55 -12.36 -5.81
CA GLY A 61 -16.59 -12.47 -6.84
C GLY A 61 -16.75 -11.28 -7.77
N VAL A 62 -15.93 -10.22 -7.66
CA VAL A 62 -16.12 -9.01 -8.48
C VAL A 62 -14.90 -8.62 -9.33
N GLY A 63 -13.83 -9.39 -9.31
CA GLY A 63 -12.67 -9.11 -10.15
C GLY A 63 -11.91 -7.82 -9.82
N VAL A 64 -11.99 -7.39 -8.58
CA VAL A 64 -11.36 -6.16 -8.08
C VAL A 64 -10.39 -6.49 -6.98
N ALA A 65 -9.19 -5.91 -7.03
CA ALA A 65 -8.23 -5.90 -5.93
C ALA A 65 -8.11 -4.48 -5.38
N MET A 66 -7.79 -4.37 -4.10
CA MET A 66 -7.66 -3.08 -3.43
C MET A 66 -6.34 -3.00 -2.67
N LEU A 67 -5.57 -1.95 -2.93
CA LEU A 67 -4.45 -1.55 -2.08
C LEU A 67 -4.96 -0.73 -0.91
N ASP A 68 -4.55 -1.12 0.29
CA ASP A 68 -4.99 -0.49 1.52
C ASP A 68 -3.87 -0.49 2.56
N HIS A 69 -4.05 0.27 3.62
CA HIS A 69 -3.09 0.35 4.73
C HIS A 69 -1.66 0.61 4.26
N SER A 70 -1.50 1.62 3.40
CA SER A 70 -0.20 2.01 2.88
C SER A 70 0.47 3.00 3.83
N PHE A 71 1.65 2.62 4.33
CA PHE A 71 2.44 3.45 5.22
C PHE A 71 3.88 3.50 4.73
N SER A 72 4.47 4.68 4.83
CA SER A 72 5.90 4.88 4.55
C SER A 72 6.69 5.09 5.83
N VAL A 73 7.99 4.80 5.79
CA VAL A 73 8.89 5.17 6.88
C VAL A 73 8.84 6.68 7.08
N PRO A 74 8.74 7.16 8.34
CA PRO A 74 8.76 8.59 8.61
C PRO A 74 10.01 9.27 8.03
N GLY A 75 9.83 10.41 7.38
CA GLY A 75 10.93 11.16 6.77
C GLY A 75 11.34 10.69 5.37
N LEU A 76 10.62 9.75 4.76
CA LEU A 76 10.89 9.33 3.39
C LEU A 76 10.76 10.52 2.43
N SER A 77 11.77 10.73 1.58
CA SER A 77 11.74 11.81 0.60
C SER A 77 10.62 11.59 -0.43
N LEU A 78 10.11 12.68 -0.99
CA LEU A 78 9.07 12.60 -2.02
C LEU A 78 9.52 11.78 -3.24
N ARG A 79 10.78 11.93 -3.64
CA ARG A 79 11.36 11.14 -4.74
C ARG A 79 11.30 9.64 -4.45
N ASN A 80 11.77 9.24 -3.27
CA ASN A 80 11.77 7.83 -2.88
C ASN A 80 10.37 7.30 -2.63
N ALA A 81 9.46 8.12 -2.12
CA ALA A 81 8.05 7.76 -1.99
C ALA A 81 7.41 7.47 -3.36
N ARG A 82 7.69 8.28 -4.37
CA ARG A 82 7.19 8.04 -5.74
C ARG A 82 7.76 6.77 -6.34
N ARG A 83 9.07 6.54 -6.20
CA ARG A 83 9.73 5.33 -6.70
C ARG A 83 9.19 4.07 -6.03
N ALA A 84 9.05 4.12 -4.71
CA ALA A 84 8.51 3.00 -3.94
C ALA A 84 7.04 2.73 -4.31
N SER A 85 6.23 3.76 -4.46
CA SER A 85 4.83 3.62 -4.88
C SER A 85 4.71 3.02 -6.27
N ALA A 86 5.55 3.42 -7.22
CA ALA A 86 5.54 2.85 -8.57
C ALA A 86 5.88 1.35 -8.53
N ALA A 87 6.92 0.96 -7.80
CA ALA A 87 7.30 -0.44 -7.64
C ALA A 87 6.19 -1.27 -6.99
N LEU A 88 5.54 -0.73 -5.97
CA LEU A 88 4.43 -1.38 -5.28
C LEU A 88 3.23 -1.60 -6.21
N VAL A 89 2.84 -0.57 -6.96
CA VAL A 89 1.71 -0.64 -7.90
C VAL A 89 1.98 -1.64 -9.00
N ASP A 90 3.19 -1.70 -9.52
CA ASP A 90 3.56 -2.69 -10.55
C ASP A 90 3.38 -4.12 -10.04
N VAL A 91 3.91 -4.43 -8.86
CA VAL A 91 3.77 -5.76 -8.26
C VAL A 91 2.32 -6.07 -7.91
N ALA A 92 1.59 -5.13 -7.33
CA ALA A 92 0.18 -5.31 -6.98
C ALA A 92 -0.68 -5.53 -8.23
N SER A 93 -0.41 -4.82 -9.31
CA SER A 93 -1.12 -4.99 -10.58
C SER A 93 -0.88 -6.37 -11.18
N ASP A 94 0.34 -6.86 -11.14
CA ASP A 94 0.68 -8.20 -11.63
C ASP A 94 0.00 -9.30 -10.82
N ILE A 95 0.01 -9.18 -9.49
CA ILE A 95 -0.65 -10.14 -8.61
C ILE A 95 -2.17 -10.10 -8.82
N ALA A 96 -2.76 -8.92 -8.95
CA ALA A 96 -4.18 -8.77 -9.23
C ALA A 96 -4.55 -9.48 -10.54
N ALA A 97 -3.80 -9.26 -11.60
CA ALA A 97 -4.02 -9.91 -12.90
C ALA A 97 -3.91 -11.45 -12.82
N GLN A 98 -2.92 -11.95 -12.08
CA GLN A 98 -2.74 -13.40 -11.86
C GLN A 98 -3.91 -14.02 -11.09
N ASN A 99 -4.66 -13.24 -10.35
CA ASN A 99 -5.85 -13.65 -9.60
C ASN A 99 -7.16 -13.24 -10.30
N ASN A 100 -7.11 -13.00 -11.60
CA ASN A 100 -8.28 -12.63 -12.43
C ASN A 100 -8.96 -11.33 -11.97
N CYS A 101 -8.21 -10.42 -11.36
CA CYS A 101 -8.70 -9.09 -11.02
C CYS A 101 -8.27 -8.10 -12.11
N GLY A 102 -9.25 -7.57 -12.84
CA GLY A 102 -9.00 -6.61 -13.91
C GLY A 102 -8.88 -5.16 -13.43
N VAL A 103 -9.16 -4.90 -12.17
CA VAL A 103 -9.17 -3.55 -11.60
C VAL A 103 -8.41 -3.55 -10.28
N LEU A 104 -7.53 -2.58 -10.10
CA LEU A 104 -6.88 -2.26 -8.85
C LEU A 104 -7.45 -0.93 -8.34
N GLN A 105 -7.98 -0.93 -7.13
CA GLN A 105 -8.55 0.25 -6.46
C GLN A 105 -7.69 0.68 -5.29
N MET A 106 -7.75 1.97 -4.97
CA MET A 106 -7.29 2.48 -3.68
C MET A 106 -8.02 3.76 -3.31
N PHE A 107 -8.14 4.00 -2.01
CA PHE A 107 -8.63 5.27 -1.47
C PHE A 107 -7.45 6.06 -0.94
N VAL A 108 -7.28 7.27 -1.43
CA VAL A 108 -6.12 8.10 -1.07
C VAL A 108 -6.55 9.53 -0.75
N PRO A 109 -5.83 10.22 0.14
CA PRO A 109 -6.01 11.65 0.33
C PRO A 109 -5.72 12.44 -0.96
N SER A 110 -6.30 13.63 -1.07
CA SER A 110 -6.15 14.49 -2.26
C SER A 110 -4.70 14.73 -2.66
N GLY A 111 -3.80 14.88 -1.68
CA GLY A 111 -2.37 15.09 -1.96
C GLY A 111 -1.69 13.91 -2.64
N ILE A 112 -2.20 12.69 -2.42
CA ILE A 112 -1.66 11.46 -3.03
C ILE A 112 -2.36 11.15 -4.35
N ALA A 113 -3.59 11.63 -4.55
CA ALA A 113 -4.33 11.40 -5.79
C ALA A 113 -3.57 11.88 -7.03
N ARG A 114 -2.84 12.98 -6.93
CA ARG A 114 -2.01 13.49 -8.02
C ARG A 114 -0.89 12.50 -8.40
N VAL A 115 -0.24 11.90 -7.41
CA VAL A 115 0.79 10.89 -7.64
C VAL A 115 0.17 9.63 -8.23
N ALA A 116 -0.97 9.20 -7.71
CA ALA A 116 -1.68 8.02 -8.20
C ALA A 116 -2.03 8.15 -9.70
N LYS A 117 -2.45 9.32 -10.15
CA LYS A 117 -2.73 9.56 -11.58
C LYS A 117 -1.50 9.34 -12.45
N THR A 118 -0.31 9.67 -11.98
CA THR A 118 0.93 9.40 -12.71
C THR A 118 1.27 7.91 -12.80
N LEU A 119 0.67 7.08 -11.95
CA LEU A 119 0.84 5.63 -11.92
C LEU A 119 -0.27 4.88 -12.68
N GLY A 120 -1.11 5.60 -13.42
CA GLY A 120 -2.16 5.02 -14.25
C GLY A 120 -3.54 4.92 -13.59
N PHE A 121 -3.70 5.43 -12.36
CA PHE A 121 -5.01 5.47 -11.73
C PHE A 121 -5.87 6.59 -12.29
N GLN A 122 -7.17 6.32 -12.38
CA GLN A 122 -8.18 7.31 -12.75
C GLN A 122 -9.05 7.60 -11.54
N GLU A 123 -9.32 8.87 -11.31
CA GLU A 123 -10.22 9.30 -10.25
C GLU A 123 -11.67 8.93 -10.60
N GLN A 124 -12.31 8.11 -9.76
CA GLN A 124 -13.67 7.67 -9.97
C GLN A 124 -14.68 8.54 -9.20
N ASP A 125 -14.30 8.96 -7.98
CA ASP A 125 -15.12 9.80 -7.13
C ASP A 125 -14.23 10.59 -6.17
N ASN A 126 -14.51 11.90 -6.02
CA ASN A 126 -13.77 12.76 -5.10
C ASN A 126 -14.57 13.17 -3.86
N ASN A 127 -15.79 12.65 -3.69
CA ASN A 127 -16.69 12.96 -2.58
C ASN A 127 -16.85 11.79 -1.59
N LEU A 128 -16.00 10.76 -1.67
CA LEU A 128 -16.09 9.61 -0.78
C LEU A 128 -15.57 9.93 0.61
N HIS A 129 -16.31 9.45 1.60
CA HIS A 129 -15.91 9.49 3.01
C HIS A 129 -15.61 8.07 3.48
N PHE A 130 -14.47 7.90 4.15
CA PHE A 130 -14.11 6.62 4.75
C PHE A 130 -14.94 6.43 6.03
N MET A 131 -15.75 5.39 6.07
CA MET A 131 -16.63 5.12 7.19
C MET A 131 -16.45 3.69 7.67
N THR A 132 -16.45 3.50 8.98
CA THR A 132 -16.37 2.18 9.61
C THR A 132 -17.47 2.03 10.65
N LYS A 133 -17.90 0.80 10.85
CA LYS A 133 -18.78 0.42 11.97
C LYS A 133 -18.17 -0.80 12.65
N GLN A 134 -18.04 -0.73 13.95
CA GLN A 134 -17.59 -1.86 14.75
C GLN A 134 -18.78 -2.78 15.00
N CYS A 135 -18.62 -4.07 14.70
CA CYS A 135 -19.72 -5.07 14.80
C CYS A 135 -19.53 -6.06 15.91
N LEU A 136 -18.38 -6.07 16.57
CA LEU A 136 -18.06 -6.95 17.70
C LEU A 136 -17.56 -6.15 18.88
#